data_4d419d6cee99df14162adac7b35b683b
#
_entry.id   4d419d6cee99df14162adac7b35b683b
#
_cell.length_a   1.000
_cell.length_b   1.000
_cell.length_c   1.000
_cell.angle_alpha   90.00
_cell.angle_beta   90.00
_cell.angle_gamma   90.00
#
_symmetry.space_group_name_H-M   'P 1'
#
loop_
_entity.id
_entity.type
_entity.pdbx_description
1 polymer ?
#
loop_
_entity_poly.entity_id
_entity_poly.type
_entity_poly.pdbx_seq_one_letter_code
_entity_poly.pdbx_strand_id
1 'polypeptide(L)'
;MPRGRITPDALVSAAADLADEIGFENVTLAALAKRFGVRDASLYTHIRSLADLRERVALRALTEWADALGVAVAGRSRREALTAFADTYRALATGHPGRYAATRYPVSPERAAATPGVARIIEVCYALLRGYDLSEPDATDAVRFLRSTLHGFSDLEATGGFTADHGVDVSWRRAVDMLHHTLDNWTKIQ
;
A
#
# COMPACT_ATOMS: atom_id res chain seq x y z
N MET A 1 13.65 -3.69 26.98
CA MET A 1 13.97 -3.80 25.56
C MET A 1 15.47 -3.64 25.37
N PRO A 2 16.18 -4.55 24.71
CA PRO A 2 17.60 -4.36 24.47
C PRO A 2 17.81 -3.10 23.65
N ARG A 3 18.79 -2.26 24.02
CA ARG A 3 19.22 -1.10 23.27
C ARG A 3 19.87 -1.57 21.96
N GLY A 4 19.05 -1.91 20.95
CA GLY A 4 19.54 -2.23 19.62
C GLY A 4 20.27 -1.00 19.04
N ARG A 5 21.36 -1.24 18.36
CA ARG A 5 22.11 -0.21 17.63
C ARG A 5 21.15 0.44 16.63
N ILE A 6 21.00 1.77 16.69
CA ILE A 6 20.19 2.51 15.71
C ILE A 6 20.89 2.39 14.37
N THR A 7 20.17 1.88 13.39
CA THR A 7 20.58 1.85 11.99
C THR A 7 19.55 2.58 11.16
N PRO A 8 19.88 3.05 9.94
CA PRO A 8 18.89 3.66 9.05
C PRO A 8 17.65 2.79 8.85
N ASP A 9 17.83 1.48 8.65
CA ASP A 9 16.73 0.53 8.43
C ASP A 9 15.88 0.33 9.71
N ALA A 10 16.49 0.18 10.87
CA ALA A 10 15.78 0.09 12.15
C ALA A 10 14.96 1.35 12.43
N LEU A 11 15.49 2.53 12.06
CA LEU A 11 14.77 3.80 12.20
C LEU A 11 13.56 3.89 11.27
N VAL A 12 13.70 3.47 10.01
CA VAL A 12 12.59 3.43 9.05
C VAL A 12 11.53 2.41 9.48
N SER A 13 11.94 1.22 9.97
CA SER A 13 11.02 0.22 10.50
C SER A 13 10.22 0.77 11.67
N ALA A 14 10.89 1.35 12.65
CA ALA A 14 10.22 1.93 13.83
C ALA A 14 9.30 3.11 13.46
N ALA A 15 9.65 3.88 12.42
CA ALA A 15 8.80 4.95 11.91
C ALA A 15 7.55 4.41 11.22
N ALA A 16 7.65 3.30 10.49
CA ALA A 16 6.52 2.61 9.88
C ALA A 16 5.58 2.02 10.95
N ASP A 17 6.13 1.37 11.98
CA ASP A 17 5.33 0.86 13.11
C ASP A 17 4.63 2.00 13.86
N LEU A 18 5.36 3.09 14.11
CA LEU A 18 4.79 4.28 14.76
C LEU A 18 3.69 4.92 13.91
N ALA A 19 3.85 4.92 12.59
CA ALA A 19 2.82 5.41 11.68
C ALA A 19 1.50 4.62 11.81
N ASP A 20 1.58 3.30 11.98
CA ASP A 20 0.38 2.47 12.20
C ASP A 20 -0.26 2.73 13.59
N GLU A 21 0.54 3.10 14.60
CA GLU A 21 0.06 3.37 15.96
C GLU A 21 -0.62 4.74 16.10
N ILE A 22 -0.05 5.80 15.49
CA ILE A 22 -0.47 7.19 15.72
C ILE A 22 -0.89 7.96 14.46
N GLY A 23 -0.85 7.32 13.29
CA GLY A 23 -1.04 7.94 11.97
C GLY A 23 0.27 8.48 11.37
N PHE A 24 0.41 8.32 10.06
CA PHE A 24 1.64 8.69 9.33
C PHE A 24 1.99 10.18 9.46
N GLU A 25 1.01 11.06 9.42
CA GLU A 25 1.20 12.52 9.52
C GLU A 25 1.70 12.95 10.92
N ASN A 26 1.44 12.14 11.94
CA ASN A 26 1.83 12.41 13.31
C ASN A 26 3.22 11.86 13.67
N VAL A 27 3.88 11.16 12.74
CA VAL A 27 5.26 10.71 12.94
C VAL A 27 6.20 11.91 12.98
N THR A 28 6.92 12.07 14.10
CA THR A 28 7.91 13.12 14.32
C THR A 28 9.24 12.52 14.78
N LEU A 29 10.33 13.27 14.61
CA LEU A 29 11.64 12.84 15.10
C LEU A 29 11.67 12.74 16.63
N ALA A 30 10.97 13.63 17.34
CA ALA A 30 10.85 13.59 18.80
C ALA A 30 10.14 12.31 19.28
N ALA A 31 9.06 11.88 18.61
CA ALA A 31 8.37 10.63 18.94
C ALA A 31 9.27 9.41 18.72
N LEU A 32 10.04 9.39 17.64
CA LEU A 32 11.02 8.33 17.36
C LEU A 32 12.18 8.32 18.34
N ALA A 33 12.76 9.49 18.64
CA ALA A 33 13.84 9.61 19.63
C ALA A 33 13.41 9.10 21.01
N LYS A 34 12.16 9.42 21.42
CA LYS A 34 11.55 8.87 22.64
C LYS A 34 11.44 7.35 22.57
N ARG A 35 11.03 6.76 21.44
CA ARG A 35 10.91 5.31 21.25
C ARG A 35 12.26 4.59 21.35
N PHE A 36 13.34 5.22 20.86
CA PHE A 36 14.70 4.69 20.97
C PHE A 36 15.41 5.05 22.28
N GLY A 37 14.86 5.93 23.10
CA GLY A 37 15.49 6.40 24.33
C GLY A 37 16.74 7.25 24.09
N VAL A 38 16.76 8.03 23.00
CA VAL A 38 17.88 8.88 22.59
C VAL A 38 17.43 10.34 22.43
N ARG A 39 18.39 11.25 22.22
CA ARG A 39 18.09 12.64 21.84
C ARG A 39 17.83 12.74 20.35
N ASP A 40 16.94 13.63 19.92
CA ASP A 40 16.59 13.89 18.51
C ASP A 40 17.83 14.08 17.64
N ALA A 41 18.83 14.81 18.13
CA ALA A 41 20.08 15.05 17.43
C ALA A 41 20.80 13.77 16.99
N SER A 42 20.64 12.66 17.74
CA SER A 42 21.26 11.38 17.42
C SER A 42 20.67 10.72 16.17
N LEU A 43 19.41 11.08 15.80
CA LEU A 43 18.75 10.51 14.63
C LEU A 43 19.31 11.09 13.33
N TYR A 44 19.78 12.33 13.35
CA TYR A 44 20.35 13.00 12.17
C TYR A 44 21.63 12.37 11.64
N THR A 45 22.26 11.47 12.40
CA THR A 45 23.37 10.64 11.89
C THR A 45 22.90 9.57 10.91
N HIS A 46 21.59 9.26 10.85
CA HIS A 46 20.99 8.20 10.06
C HIS A 46 20.03 8.71 8.97
N ILE A 47 19.49 9.92 9.14
CA ILE A 47 18.53 10.55 8.22
C ILE A 47 18.88 12.02 8.03
N ARG A 48 18.50 12.58 6.88
CA ARG A 48 18.77 14.00 6.56
C ARG A 48 17.71 14.94 7.15
N SER A 49 16.46 14.49 7.18
CA SER A 49 15.32 15.28 7.64
C SER A 49 14.11 14.38 7.91
N LEU A 50 13.04 14.92 8.48
CA LEU A 50 11.75 14.23 8.60
C LEU A 50 11.17 13.87 7.23
N ALA A 51 11.33 14.74 6.23
CA ALA A 51 10.89 14.45 4.87
C ALA A 51 11.64 13.26 4.25
N ASP A 52 12.97 13.19 4.44
CA ASP A 52 13.77 12.02 4.03
C ASP A 52 13.32 10.73 4.72
N LEU A 53 12.99 10.80 6.01
CA LEU A 53 12.44 9.64 6.73
C LEU A 53 11.09 9.21 6.18
N ARG A 54 10.18 10.15 5.99
CA ARG A 54 8.82 9.87 5.44
C ARG A 54 8.89 9.25 4.05
N GLU A 55 9.78 9.73 3.19
CA GLU A 55 10.01 9.16 1.87
C GLU A 55 10.54 7.71 1.95
N ARG A 56 11.48 7.44 2.87
CA ARG A 56 11.98 6.07 3.10
C ARG A 56 10.89 5.13 3.64
N VAL A 57 10.01 5.63 4.52
CA VAL A 57 8.85 4.87 5.00
C VAL A 57 7.89 4.56 3.84
N ALA A 58 7.65 5.54 2.96
CA ALA A 58 6.83 5.35 1.77
C ALA A 58 7.38 4.27 0.83
N LEU A 59 8.68 4.32 0.54
CA LEU A 59 9.36 3.32 -0.31
C LEU A 59 9.31 1.92 0.31
N ARG A 60 9.49 1.82 1.63
CA ARG A 60 9.34 0.56 2.35
C ARG A 60 7.91 0.04 2.27
N ALA A 61 6.91 0.87 2.55
CA ALA A 61 5.51 0.49 2.48
C ALA A 61 5.12 0.02 1.07
N LEU A 62 5.55 0.72 0.01
CA LEU A 62 5.33 0.31 -1.38
C LEU A 62 5.98 -1.05 -1.69
N THR A 63 7.18 -1.32 -1.15
CA THR A 63 7.86 -2.60 -1.32
C THR A 63 7.12 -3.73 -0.61
N GLU A 64 6.73 -3.53 0.66
CA GLU A 64 5.95 -4.49 1.44
C GLU A 64 4.61 -4.80 0.77
N TRP A 65 3.95 -3.78 0.20
CA TRP A 65 2.71 -3.93 -0.59
C TRP A 65 2.93 -4.77 -1.84
N ALA A 66 3.98 -4.45 -2.62
CA ALA A 66 4.31 -5.18 -3.83
C ALA A 66 4.61 -6.66 -3.56
N ASP A 67 5.35 -6.95 -2.50
CA ASP A 67 5.70 -8.31 -2.11
C ASP A 67 4.46 -9.11 -1.69
N ALA A 68 3.61 -8.54 -0.83
CA ALA A 68 2.38 -9.19 -0.37
C ALA A 68 1.38 -9.45 -1.52
N LEU A 69 1.15 -8.45 -2.37
CA LEU A 69 0.26 -8.58 -3.52
C LEU A 69 0.83 -9.55 -4.56
N GLY A 70 2.15 -9.55 -4.78
CA GLY A 70 2.81 -10.50 -5.67
C GLY A 70 2.63 -11.94 -5.20
N VAL A 71 2.79 -12.21 -3.92
CA VAL A 71 2.53 -13.53 -3.31
C VAL A 71 1.06 -13.92 -3.45
N ALA A 72 0.14 -12.97 -3.22
CA ALA A 72 -1.29 -13.24 -3.30
C ALA A 72 -1.75 -13.68 -4.70
N VAL A 73 -1.17 -13.12 -5.77
CA VAL A 73 -1.58 -13.47 -7.14
C VAL A 73 -0.81 -14.66 -7.73
N ALA A 74 0.27 -15.11 -7.09
CA ALA A 74 1.12 -16.17 -7.60
C ALA A 74 0.34 -17.48 -7.83
N GLY A 75 0.45 -18.04 -9.03
CA GLY A 75 -0.22 -19.27 -9.42
C GLY A 75 -1.73 -19.14 -9.63
N ARG A 76 -2.30 -17.94 -9.57
CA ARG A 76 -3.72 -17.65 -9.79
C ARG A 76 -3.94 -16.85 -11.06
N SER A 77 -5.16 -16.87 -11.56
CA SER A 77 -5.56 -16.08 -12.73
C SER A 77 -7.00 -15.57 -12.60
N ARG A 78 -7.34 -14.53 -13.36
CA ARG A 78 -8.71 -14.02 -13.48
C ARG A 78 -9.36 -13.76 -12.12
N ARG A 79 -10.55 -14.25 -11.87
CA ARG A 79 -11.33 -14.04 -10.65
C ARG A 79 -10.57 -14.44 -9.37
N GLU A 80 -9.87 -15.58 -9.40
CA GLU A 80 -9.13 -16.06 -8.23
C GLU A 80 -7.97 -15.11 -7.89
N ALA A 81 -7.21 -14.69 -8.89
CA ALA A 81 -6.13 -13.72 -8.71
C ALA A 81 -6.66 -12.36 -8.24
N LEU A 82 -7.76 -11.87 -8.86
CA LEU A 82 -8.39 -10.60 -8.49
C LEU A 82 -8.90 -10.62 -7.04
N THR A 83 -9.58 -11.69 -6.64
CA THR A 83 -10.07 -11.83 -5.26
C THR A 83 -8.92 -11.83 -4.26
N ALA A 84 -7.88 -12.64 -4.51
CA ALA A 84 -6.71 -12.69 -3.63
C ALA A 84 -5.96 -11.35 -3.57
N PHE A 85 -5.83 -10.66 -4.70
CA PHE A 85 -5.25 -9.31 -4.77
C PHE A 85 -6.06 -8.31 -3.94
N ALA A 86 -7.38 -8.26 -4.16
CA ALA A 86 -8.27 -7.32 -3.52
C ALA A 86 -8.33 -7.55 -2.00
N ASP A 87 -8.47 -8.78 -1.55
CA ASP A 87 -8.51 -9.14 -0.13
C ASP A 87 -7.19 -8.80 0.58
N THR A 88 -6.06 -9.07 -0.07
CA THR A 88 -4.74 -8.69 0.45
C THR A 88 -4.59 -7.18 0.51
N TYR A 89 -5.01 -6.46 -0.53
CA TYR A 89 -5.00 -4.99 -0.55
C TYR A 89 -5.79 -4.41 0.63
N ARG A 90 -7.03 -4.86 0.83
CA ARG A 90 -7.89 -4.42 1.93
C ARG A 90 -7.31 -4.76 3.30
N ALA A 91 -6.81 -5.98 3.47
CA ALA A 91 -6.19 -6.43 4.72
C ALA A 91 -4.97 -5.56 5.11
N LEU A 92 -4.14 -5.21 4.14
CA LEU A 92 -3.00 -4.31 4.36
C LEU A 92 -3.46 -2.89 4.70
N ALA A 93 -4.47 -2.36 3.98
CA ALA A 93 -4.97 -1.00 4.20
C ALA A 93 -5.62 -0.84 5.57
N THR A 94 -6.40 -1.83 6.02
CA THR A 94 -7.07 -1.81 7.31
C THR A 94 -6.17 -2.23 8.47
N GLY A 95 -5.26 -3.17 8.25
CA GLY A 95 -4.33 -3.68 9.27
C GLY A 95 -3.13 -2.76 9.51
N HIS A 96 -2.73 -1.96 8.50
CA HIS A 96 -1.57 -1.06 8.55
C HIS A 96 -1.92 0.34 8.02
N PRO A 97 -2.84 1.07 8.67
CA PRO A 97 -3.37 2.33 8.15
C PRO A 97 -2.30 3.41 7.97
N GLY A 98 -1.30 3.44 8.83
CA GLY A 98 -0.18 4.39 8.73
C GLY A 98 0.76 4.08 7.55
N ARG A 99 1.12 2.81 7.35
CA ARG A 99 1.86 2.37 6.15
C ARG A 99 1.03 2.60 4.90
N TYR A 100 -0.28 2.32 4.95
CA TYR A 100 -1.17 2.61 3.84
C TYR A 100 -1.18 4.10 3.48
N ALA A 101 -1.28 4.99 4.46
CA ALA A 101 -1.16 6.42 4.24
C ALA A 101 0.21 6.79 3.63
N ALA A 102 1.30 6.16 4.10
CA ALA A 102 2.63 6.38 3.58
C ALA A 102 2.78 6.02 2.09
N THR A 103 2.04 5.03 1.56
CA THR A 103 2.10 4.68 0.12
C THR A 103 1.68 5.82 -0.81
N ARG A 104 1.00 6.85 -0.29
CA ARG A 104 0.55 8.05 -1.04
C ARG A 104 1.50 9.24 -0.87
N TYR A 105 2.53 9.11 -0.05
CA TYR A 105 3.50 10.17 0.14
C TYR A 105 4.35 10.36 -1.13
N PRO A 106 4.61 11.61 -1.55
CA PRO A 106 5.43 11.88 -2.71
C PRO A 106 6.83 11.28 -2.57
N VAL A 107 7.25 10.52 -3.58
CA VAL A 107 8.58 9.92 -3.68
C VAL A 107 9.31 10.54 -4.86
N SER A 108 10.58 10.90 -4.68
CA SER A 108 11.39 11.43 -5.78
C SER A 108 11.57 10.40 -6.88
N PRO A 109 11.55 10.80 -8.17
CA PRO A 109 11.69 9.88 -9.30
C PRO A 109 12.97 9.02 -9.21
N GLU A 110 14.08 9.61 -8.75
CA GLU A 110 15.36 8.92 -8.62
C GLU A 110 15.28 7.78 -7.59
N ARG A 111 14.64 8.03 -6.45
CA ARG A 111 14.46 7.00 -5.41
C ARG A 111 13.44 5.95 -5.80
N ALA A 112 12.37 6.36 -6.46
CA ALA A 112 11.39 5.43 -7.02
C ALA A 112 12.06 4.46 -7.99
N ALA A 113 12.85 4.97 -8.93
CA ALA A 113 13.59 4.16 -9.90
C ALA A 113 14.65 3.25 -9.25
N ALA A 114 15.26 3.69 -8.15
CA ALA A 114 16.25 2.92 -7.39
C ALA A 114 15.63 1.86 -6.46
N THR A 115 14.30 1.82 -6.32
CA THR A 115 13.60 0.91 -5.41
C THR A 115 12.82 -0.14 -6.20
N PRO A 116 13.31 -1.39 -6.31
CA PRO A 116 12.67 -2.44 -7.11
C PRO A 116 11.20 -2.70 -6.75
N GLY A 117 10.82 -2.54 -5.47
CA GLY A 117 9.45 -2.71 -5.01
C GLY A 117 8.47 -1.74 -5.67
N VAL A 118 8.90 -0.53 -6.02
CA VAL A 118 8.04 0.47 -6.69
C VAL A 118 7.70 0.02 -8.13
N ALA A 119 8.66 -0.50 -8.87
CA ALA A 119 8.39 -1.07 -10.20
C ALA A 119 7.51 -2.32 -10.10
N ARG A 120 7.79 -3.18 -9.12
CA ARG A 120 7.08 -4.45 -8.93
C ARG A 120 5.59 -4.27 -8.66
N ILE A 121 5.15 -3.23 -7.94
CA ILE A 121 3.72 -3.02 -7.69
C ILE A 121 2.95 -2.77 -9.00
N ILE A 122 3.57 -2.06 -9.94
CA ILE A 122 3.00 -1.85 -11.27
C ILE A 122 2.97 -3.17 -12.05
N GLU A 123 4.07 -3.92 -12.03
CA GLU A 123 4.18 -5.23 -12.70
C GLU A 123 3.14 -6.22 -12.19
N VAL A 124 2.86 -6.25 -10.87
CA VAL A 124 1.83 -7.12 -10.27
C VAL A 124 0.44 -6.75 -10.78
N CYS A 125 0.11 -5.45 -10.87
CA CYS A 125 -1.17 -5.00 -11.43
C CYS A 125 -1.35 -5.44 -12.89
N TYR A 126 -0.33 -5.23 -13.73
CA TYR A 126 -0.40 -5.68 -15.13
C TYR A 126 -0.40 -7.20 -15.25
N ALA A 127 0.33 -7.93 -14.39
CA ALA A 127 0.30 -9.39 -14.36
C ALA A 127 -1.09 -9.94 -14.06
N LEU A 128 -1.79 -9.33 -13.10
CA LEU A 128 -3.18 -9.64 -12.79
C LEU A 128 -4.09 -9.45 -14.02
N LEU A 129 -3.93 -8.32 -14.72
CA LEU A 129 -4.78 -7.96 -15.87
C LEU A 129 -4.51 -8.78 -17.13
N ARG A 130 -3.32 -9.38 -17.29
CA ARG A 130 -3.06 -10.32 -18.40
C ARG A 130 -4.05 -11.47 -18.47
N GLY A 131 -4.60 -11.90 -17.34
CA GLY A 131 -5.65 -12.92 -17.30
C GLY A 131 -6.98 -12.48 -17.94
N TYR A 132 -7.16 -11.17 -18.20
CA TYR A 132 -8.36 -10.59 -18.82
C TYR A 132 -8.15 -10.18 -20.29
N ASP A 133 -7.00 -10.54 -20.86
CA ASP A 133 -6.65 -10.27 -22.26
C ASP A 133 -6.71 -8.78 -22.66
N LEU A 134 -6.46 -7.89 -21.68
CA LEU A 134 -6.42 -6.45 -21.90
C LEU A 134 -5.05 -6.02 -22.40
N SER A 135 -5.04 -5.27 -23.50
CA SER A 135 -3.87 -4.60 -24.08
C SER A 135 -3.94 -3.09 -23.86
N GLU A 136 -2.85 -2.36 -24.13
CA GLU A 136 -2.89 -0.90 -24.08
C GLU A 136 -3.80 -0.33 -25.17
N PRO A 137 -4.55 0.76 -24.90
CA PRO A 137 -4.57 1.54 -23.65
C PRO A 137 -5.47 0.98 -22.54
N ASP A 138 -6.29 -0.03 -22.83
CA ASP A 138 -7.30 -0.59 -21.91
C ASP A 138 -6.68 -1.13 -20.62
N ALA A 139 -5.49 -1.75 -20.71
CA ALA A 139 -4.79 -2.25 -19.53
C ALA A 139 -4.45 -1.12 -18.54
N THR A 140 -4.01 0.03 -19.04
CA THR A 140 -3.75 1.21 -18.21
C THR A 140 -5.04 1.72 -17.53
N ASP A 141 -6.14 1.80 -18.26
CA ASP A 141 -7.42 2.27 -17.71
C ASP A 141 -8.02 1.28 -16.70
N ALA A 142 -7.87 -0.02 -16.96
CA ALA A 142 -8.26 -1.07 -16.02
C ALA A 142 -7.44 -1.03 -14.72
N VAL A 143 -6.12 -0.75 -14.77
CA VAL A 143 -5.29 -0.55 -13.57
C VAL A 143 -5.80 0.65 -12.76
N ARG A 144 -6.11 1.76 -13.43
CA ARG A 144 -6.66 2.96 -12.77
C ARG A 144 -8.00 2.68 -12.11
N PHE A 145 -8.90 2.00 -12.83
CA PHE A 145 -10.22 1.62 -12.31
C PHE A 145 -10.10 0.68 -11.10
N LEU A 146 -9.31 -0.39 -11.21
CA LEU A 146 -9.03 -1.32 -10.13
C LEU A 146 -8.49 -0.58 -8.89
N ARG A 147 -7.44 0.21 -9.07
CA ARG A 147 -6.82 0.96 -7.97
C ARG A 147 -7.78 1.94 -7.32
N SER A 148 -8.55 2.69 -8.10
CA SER A 148 -9.51 3.67 -7.58
C SER A 148 -10.61 3.01 -6.76
N THR A 149 -11.13 1.88 -7.22
CA THR A 149 -12.19 1.14 -6.52
C THR A 149 -11.68 0.56 -5.21
N LEU A 150 -10.55 -0.14 -5.22
CA LEU A 150 -9.97 -0.73 -4.01
C LEU A 150 -9.55 0.34 -3.00
N HIS A 151 -8.95 1.43 -3.49
CA HIS A 151 -8.55 2.55 -2.65
C HIS A 151 -9.77 3.23 -2.02
N GLY A 152 -10.77 3.60 -2.81
CA GLY A 152 -11.96 4.29 -2.30
C GLY A 152 -12.71 3.45 -1.27
N PHE A 153 -12.87 2.15 -1.52
CA PHE A 153 -13.52 1.25 -0.57
C PHE A 153 -12.74 1.14 0.74
N SER A 154 -11.43 0.87 0.66
CA SER A 154 -10.59 0.69 1.86
C SER A 154 -10.42 1.98 2.66
N ASP A 155 -10.35 3.13 2.01
CA ASP A 155 -10.24 4.44 2.67
C ASP A 155 -11.54 4.81 3.41
N LEU A 156 -12.70 4.60 2.76
CA LEU A 156 -14.01 4.80 3.39
C LEU A 156 -14.22 3.85 4.57
N GLU A 157 -13.83 2.60 4.45
CA GLU A 157 -13.91 1.64 5.55
C GLU A 157 -13.03 2.07 6.73
N ALA A 158 -11.77 2.40 6.49
CA ALA A 158 -10.82 2.80 7.52
C ALA A 158 -11.21 4.10 8.24
N THR A 159 -11.93 5.00 7.57
CA THR A 159 -12.39 6.28 8.13
C THR A 159 -13.81 6.23 8.70
N GLY A 160 -14.45 5.05 8.72
CA GLY A 160 -15.83 4.89 9.22
C GLY A 160 -16.89 5.46 8.28
N GLY A 161 -16.59 5.59 6.99
CA GLY A 161 -17.52 6.13 5.99
C GLY A 161 -18.72 5.22 5.67
N PHE A 162 -18.67 3.93 6.08
CA PHE A 162 -19.78 2.99 5.90
C PHE A 162 -20.62 2.91 7.19
N THR A 163 -21.73 3.67 7.25
CA THR A 163 -22.58 3.80 8.42
C THR A 163 -23.85 2.96 8.38
N ALA A 164 -24.19 2.37 7.22
CA ALA A 164 -25.40 1.55 7.10
C ALA A 164 -25.25 0.22 7.84
N ASP A 165 -26.34 -0.25 8.45
CA ASP A 165 -26.42 -1.56 9.13
C ASP A 165 -26.51 -2.69 8.07
N HIS A 166 -25.45 -2.82 7.28
CA HIS A 166 -25.25 -3.89 6.31
C HIS A 166 -23.77 -4.26 6.33
N GLY A 167 -23.46 -5.54 6.52
CA GLY A 167 -22.09 -5.99 6.71
C GLY A 167 -21.15 -5.55 5.58
N VAL A 168 -20.11 -4.80 5.94
CA VAL A 168 -19.11 -4.27 4.99
C VAL A 168 -18.47 -5.38 4.16
N ASP A 169 -18.25 -6.57 4.74
CA ASP A 169 -17.72 -7.73 4.03
C ASP A 169 -18.64 -8.24 2.90
N VAL A 170 -19.96 -8.08 3.05
CA VAL A 170 -20.92 -8.42 1.98
C VAL A 170 -20.75 -7.45 0.82
N SER A 171 -20.65 -6.16 1.12
CA SER A 171 -20.43 -5.10 0.13
C SER A 171 -19.07 -5.25 -0.55
N TRP A 172 -18.02 -5.61 0.21
CA TRP A 172 -16.70 -5.88 -0.35
C TRP A 172 -16.73 -7.02 -1.38
N ARG A 173 -17.28 -8.18 -1.01
CA ARG A 173 -17.41 -9.32 -1.95
C ARG A 173 -18.15 -8.93 -3.22
N ARG A 174 -19.23 -8.14 -3.05
CA ARG A 174 -19.99 -7.63 -4.20
C ARG A 174 -19.15 -6.69 -5.07
N ALA A 175 -18.37 -5.81 -4.46
CA ALA A 175 -17.47 -4.91 -5.19
C ALA A 175 -16.41 -5.69 -5.99
N VAL A 176 -15.81 -6.72 -5.40
CA VAL A 176 -14.84 -7.59 -6.09
C VAL A 176 -15.50 -8.38 -7.23
N ASP A 177 -16.72 -8.88 -7.04
CA ASP A 177 -17.48 -9.56 -8.11
C ASP A 177 -17.80 -8.60 -9.27
N MET A 178 -18.16 -7.36 -8.97
CA MET A 178 -18.42 -6.33 -9.99
C MET A 178 -17.13 -5.93 -10.72
N LEU A 179 -16.01 -5.80 -10.01
CA LEU A 179 -14.70 -5.61 -10.64
C LEU A 179 -14.39 -6.74 -11.62
N HIS A 180 -14.54 -8.00 -11.18
CA HIS A 180 -14.32 -9.15 -12.06
C HIS A 180 -15.21 -9.09 -13.30
N HIS A 181 -16.51 -8.87 -13.12
CA HIS A 181 -17.46 -8.79 -14.23
C HIS A 181 -17.11 -7.67 -15.21
N THR A 182 -16.71 -6.50 -14.70
CA THR A 182 -16.30 -5.36 -15.52
C THR A 182 -15.04 -5.69 -16.32
N LEU A 183 -14.01 -6.24 -15.68
CA LEU A 183 -12.76 -6.62 -16.35
C LEU A 183 -12.99 -7.72 -17.40
N ASP A 184 -13.89 -8.68 -17.14
CA ASP A 184 -14.21 -9.78 -18.05
C ASP A 184 -15.01 -9.34 -19.28
N ASN A 185 -15.65 -8.18 -19.22
CA ASN A 185 -16.45 -7.61 -20.29
C ASN A 185 -15.93 -6.25 -20.75
N TRP A 186 -14.69 -5.89 -20.45
CA TRP A 186 -14.14 -4.55 -20.66
C TRP A 186 -14.35 -4.02 -22.08
N THR A 187 -14.03 -4.82 -23.09
CA THR A 187 -14.15 -4.46 -24.50
C THR A 187 -15.59 -4.39 -25.02
N LYS A 188 -16.56 -4.84 -24.22
CA LYS A 188 -17.99 -4.81 -24.57
C LYS A 188 -18.72 -3.59 -24.01
N ILE A 189 -18.04 -2.77 -23.19
CA ILE A 189 -18.62 -1.59 -22.50
C ILE A 189 -18.47 -0.30 -23.34
N GLN A 190 -18.12 -0.43 -24.62
CA GLN A 190 -18.00 0.70 -25.54
C GLN A 190 -19.35 1.22 -26.00
#